data_7d27efa8d0c9fe7e76b04228da3f1839
#
_entry.id   7d27efa8d0c9fe7e76b04228da3f1839
#
_cell.length_a   1.000
_cell.length_b   1.000
_cell.length_c   1.000
_cell.angle_alpha   90.00
_cell.angle_beta   90.00
_cell.angle_gamma   90.00
#
_symmetry.space_group_name_H-M   'P 1'
#
loop_
_entity.id
_entity.type
_entity.pdbx_description
1 polymer ?
#
loop_
_entity_poly.entity_id
_entity_poly.type
_entity_poly.pdbx_seq_one_letter_code
_entity_poly.pdbx_strand_id
1 'polypeptide(L)'
;IMILLSVQKYRKQGSYRIWNIDKTQDKRRLKKEILLFGLLIVFITYMMFYVFYIKDGILYSGLTVYGDYAPHTAMMRSFSAGNNFPTQYPHYGGADVKYHFMFQFLTGNLEYLGMRMDFAYNIVSTLSLVGFLMLLYQLALRITGKMCCGVLALFLFFFRSGMAFFRFVWEHIQAGNLVETLEENTSFIGYTVNENWGLWNFNVYLNQRHLAFGLLMVTLALYLFMDWLEAGTAHEEKGILWIKNRIFSKEGWKSRNLDQ
;
A
#
# COMPACT_ATOMS: atom_id res chain seq x y z
N ILE A 1 18.94 2.59 -7.77
CA ILE A 1 18.94 1.67 -8.93
C ILE A 1 17.90 2.12 -9.96
N MET A 2 16.62 2.31 -9.58
CA MET A 2 15.55 2.73 -10.52
C MET A 2 15.84 4.07 -11.21
N ILE A 3 16.32 5.07 -10.48
CA ILE A 3 16.71 6.37 -11.05
C ILE A 3 17.84 6.18 -12.07
N LEU A 4 18.84 5.36 -11.75
CA LEU A 4 19.95 5.06 -12.66
C LEU A 4 19.49 4.36 -13.94
N LEU A 5 18.58 3.38 -13.81
CA LEU A 5 18.00 2.68 -14.96
C LEU A 5 17.14 3.62 -15.82
N SER A 6 16.37 4.53 -15.17
CA SER A 6 15.58 5.55 -15.87
C SER A 6 16.46 6.54 -16.64
N VAL A 7 17.55 7.01 -16.01
CA VAL A 7 18.52 7.91 -16.66
C VAL A 7 19.25 7.21 -17.81
N GLN A 8 19.59 5.93 -17.66
CA GLN A 8 20.25 5.16 -18.70
C GLN A 8 19.31 4.90 -19.89
N LYS A 9 18.04 4.66 -19.65
CA LYS A 9 17.01 4.52 -20.69
C LYS A 9 16.76 5.85 -21.40
N TYR A 10 16.67 6.95 -20.66
CA TYR A 10 16.54 8.31 -21.23
C TYR A 10 17.69 8.65 -22.16
N ARG A 11 18.95 8.36 -21.78
CA ARG A 11 20.15 8.59 -22.61
C ARG A 11 20.15 7.78 -23.91
N LYS A 12 19.54 6.57 -23.90
CA LYS A 12 19.49 5.70 -25.09
C LYS A 12 18.36 6.05 -26.06
N GLN A 13 17.22 6.49 -25.56
CA GLN A 13 15.99 6.66 -26.36
C GLN A 13 15.63 8.12 -26.69
N GLY A 14 16.39 9.11 -26.17
CA GLY A 14 16.17 10.55 -26.44
C GLY A 14 14.84 11.14 -25.94
N SER A 15 13.86 10.33 -25.58
CA SER A 15 12.62 10.77 -24.93
C SER A 15 12.07 9.69 -24.02
N TYR A 16 11.83 10.01 -22.75
CA TYR A 16 11.18 9.13 -21.80
C TYR A 16 9.74 9.55 -21.63
N ARG A 17 8.81 8.87 -22.28
CA ARG A 17 7.41 8.98 -21.94
C ARG A 17 7.15 8.11 -20.73
N ILE A 18 7.19 8.71 -19.54
CA ILE A 18 6.78 8.05 -18.26
C ILE A 18 5.33 7.54 -18.36
N TRP A 19 4.52 8.21 -19.17
CA TRP A 19 3.13 7.88 -19.44
C TRP A 19 2.97 7.62 -20.93
N ASN A 20 3.05 6.36 -21.34
CA ASN A 20 2.51 5.97 -22.64
C ASN A 20 0.98 5.94 -22.48
N ILE A 21 0.38 7.13 -22.38
CA ILE A 21 -1.07 7.26 -22.49
C ILE A 21 -1.34 6.92 -23.94
N ASP A 22 -1.70 5.67 -24.16
CA ASP A 22 -2.21 5.25 -25.45
C ASP A 22 -3.42 6.14 -25.75
N LYS A 23 -3.32 6.97 -26.78
CA LYS A 23 -4.39 7.89 -27.18
C LYS A 23 -5.66 7.14 -27.63
N THR A 24 -5.55 5.82 -27.84
CA THR A 24 -6.64 4.90 -28.14
C THR A 24 -7.36 4.40 -26.88
N GLN A 25 -6.82 4.70 -25.67
CA GLN A 25 -7.47 4.31 -24.44
C GLN A 25 -8.88 4.93 -24.37
N ASP A 26 -9.90 4.10 -24.18
CA ASP A 26 -11.27 4.54 -24.07
C ASP A 26 -11.42 5.64 -23.01
N LYS A 27 -11.74 6.86 -23.44
CA LYS A 27 -11.92 8.02 -22.54
C LYS A 27 -12.93 7.74 -21.44
N ARG A 28 -13.90 6.84 -21.68
CA ARG A 28 -14.88 6.41 -20.68
C ARG A 28 -14.22 5.61 -19.56
N ARG A 29 -13.29 4.73 -19.91
CA ARG A 29 -12.53 3.95 -18.95
C ARG A 29 -11.67 4.86 -18.09
N LEU A 30 -10.91 5.76 -18.69
CA LEU A 30 -10.07 6.71 -17.97
C LEU A 30 -10.89 7.57 -16.98
N LYS A 31 -12.07 8.05 -17.39
CA LYS A 31 -12.97 8.79 -16.49
C LYS A 31 -13.42 7.96 -15.29
N LYS A 32 -13.76 6.67 -15.50
CA LYS A 32 -14.15 5.76 -14.41
C LYS A 32 -12.99 5.48 -13.46
N GLU A 33 -11.78 5.28 -13.98
CA GLU A 33 -10.58 5.08 -13.18
C GLU A 33 -10.24 6.33 -12.36
N ILE A 34 -10.29 7.53 -12.96
CA ILE A 34 -10.08 8.80 -12.24
C ILE A 34 -11.11 8.96 -11.11
N LEU A 35 -12.39 8.67 -11.38
CA LEU A 35 -13.43 8.73 -10.35
C LEU A 35 -13.18 7.72 -9.23
N LEU A 36 -12.88 6.46 -9.56
CA LEU A 36 -12.61 5.40 -8.60
C LEU A 36 -11.44 5.77 -7.68
N PHE A 37 -10.30 6.14 -8.26
CA PHE A 37 -9.12 6.48 -7.48
C PHE A 37 -9.24 7.82 -6.77
N GLY A 38 -9.95 8.79 -7.35
CA GLY A 38 -10.29 10.04 -6.69
C GLY A 38 -11.08 9.83 -5.39
N LEU A 39 -12.13 8.99 -5.46
CA LEU A 39 -12.91 8.62 -4.28
C LEU A 39 -12.07 7.85 -3.24
N LEU A 40 -11.22 6.92 -3.69
CA LEU A 40 -10.32 6.19 -2.79
C LEU A 40 -9.31 7.13 -2.10
N ILE A 41 -8.71 8.07 -2.83
CA ILE A 41 -7.79 9.05 -2.27
C ILE A 41 -8.49 9.88 -1.18
N VAL A 42 -9.68 10.42 -1.48
CA VAL A 42 -10.44 11.22 -0.52
C VAL A 42 -10.79 10.40 0.73
N PHE A 43 -11.32 9.20 0.54
CA PHE A 43 -11.70 8.33 1.63
C PHE A 43 -10.49 7.92 2.51
N ILE A 44 -9.40 7.47 1.89
CA ILE A 44 -8.20 7.03 2.61
C ILE A 44 -7.56 8.21 3.35
N THR A 45 -7.45 9.38 2.69
CA THR A 45 -6.92 10.59 3.33
C THR A 45 -7.76 10.98 4.53
N TYR A 46 -9.09 11.02 4.37
CA TYR A 46 -10.00 11.33 5.48
C TYR A 46 -9.76 10.37 6.65
N MET A 47 -9.75 9.07 6.42
CA MET A 47 -9.57 8.07 7.48
C MET A 47 -8.20 8.17 8.15
N MET A 48 -7.12 8.40 7.39
CA MET A 48 -5.78 8.55 7.96
C MET A 48 -5.68 9.75 8.89
N PHE A 49 -6.26 10.90 8.51
CA PHE A 49 -6.28 12.10 9.34
C PHE A 49 -7.33 12.03 10.45
N TYR A 50 -8.41 11.26 10.28
CA TYR A 50 -9.41 11.06 11.34
C TYR A 50 -8.86 10.28 12.54
N VAL A 51 -8.00 9.30 12.29
CA VAL A 51 -7.46 8.43 13.35
C VAL A 51 -6.11 8.90 13.92
N PHE A 52 -5.45 9.88 13.29
CA PHE A 52 -4.14 10.36 13.76
C PHE A 52 -3.94 11.82 13.36
N TYR A 53 -4.03 12.73 14.33
CA TYR A 53 -3.89 14.17 14.08
C TYR A 53 -3.43 14.92 15.31
N ILE A 54 -2.87 16.12 15.10
CA ILE A 54 -2.49 17.04 16.16
C ILE A 54 -3.45 18.24 16.15
N LYS A 55 -4.09 18.50 17.28
CA LYS A 55 -4.95 19.64 17.52
C LYS A 55 -4.55 20.33 18.83
N ASP A 56 -4.38 21.63 18.80
CA ASP A 56 -4.01 22.45 19.99
C ASP A 56 -2.75 21.93 20.70
N GLY A 57 -1.77 21.43 19.96
CA GLY A 57 -0.52 20.87 20.49
C GLY A 57 -0.64 19.46 21.07
N ILE A 58 -1.83 18.87 21.09
CA ILE A 58 -2.11 17.53 21.61
C ILE A 58 -2.22 16.55 20.44
N LEU A 59 -1.53 15.41 20.56
CA LEU A 59 -1.62 14.31 19.61
C LEU A 59 -2.82 13.42 19.96
N TYR A 60 -3.74 13.30 19.01
CA TYR A 60 -4.86 12.35 19.06
C TYR A 60 -4.55 11.16 18.20
N SER A 61 -4.71 9.96 18.75
CA SER A 61 -4.43 8.71 18.03
C SER A 61 -5.45 7.63 18.32
N GLY A 62 -5.84 6.92 17.26
CA GLY A 62 -6.66 5.72 17.33
C GLY A 62 -8.16 6.00 17.45
N LEU A 63 -8.88 4.93 17.31
CA LEU A 63 -10.26 4.69 17.71
C LEU A 63 -10.28 3.34 18.40
N THR A 64 -10.36 2.26 17.62
CA THR A 64 -10.38 0.88 18.11
C THR A 64 -9.02 0.17 18.01
N VAL A 65 -8.07 0.70 17.23
CA VAL A 65 -6.76 0.12 16.95
C VAL A 65 -5.65 1.13 17.21
N TYR A 66 -5.30 1.35 18.45
CA TYR A 66 -4.36 2.38 18.87
C TYR A 66 -3.02 1.85 19.41
N GLY A 67 -2.90 0.55 19.67
CA GLY A 67 -1.77 -0.01 20.40
C GLY A 67 -0.40 0.22 19.76
N ASP A 68 -0.33 0.25 18.42
CA ASP A 68 0.94 0.38 17.70
C ASP A 68 1.36 1.84 17.42
N TYR A 69 0.51 2.82 17.71
CA TYR A 69 0.88 4.22 17.46
C TYR A 69 2.01 4.70 18.36
N ALA A 70 2.01 4.30 19.64
CA ALA A 70 3.04 4.72 20.59
C ALA A 70 4.44 4.24 20.16
N PRO A 71 4.69 2.94 19.90
CA PRO A 71 6.00 2.49 19.44
C PRO A 71 6.40 3.07 18.07
N HIS A 72 5.46 3.24 17.14
CA HIS A 72 5.77 3.80 15.82
C HIS A 72 6.14 5.29 15.90
N THR A 73 5.40 6.09 16.67
CA THR A 73 5.69 7.51 16.86
C THR A 73 6.99 7.73 17.64
N ALA A 74 7.28 6.91 18.65
CA ALA A 74 8.55 6.95 19.35
C ALA A 74 9.72 6.64 18.41
N MET A 75 9.56 5.65 17.52
CA MET A 75 10.56 5.36 16.49
C MET A 75 10.76 6.53 15.53
N MET A 76 9.67 7.17 15.04
CA MET A 76 9.77 8.39 14.21
C MET A 76 10.54 9.50 14.92
N ARG A 77 10.15 9.79 16.19
CA ARG A 77 10.78 10.84 17.00
C ARG A 77 12.24 10.54 17.32
N SER A 78 12.61 9.27 17.43
CA SER A 78 14.02 8.91 17.64
C SER A 78 14.90 9.34 16.47
N PHE A 79 14.38 9.30 15.24
CA PHE A 79 15.08 9.78 14.05
C PHE A 79 15.00 11.30 13.90
N SER A 80 13.83 11.90 14.14
CA SER A 80 13.64 13.36 13.91
C SER A 80 14.27 14.24 14.97
N ALA A 81 14.23 13.83 16.24
CA ALA A 81 14.69 14.61 17.37
C ALA A 81 15.78 13.94 18.19
N GLY A 82 15.94 12.62 18.11
CA GLY A 82 16.85 11.84 18.93
C GLY A 82 18.22 11.54 18.29
N ASN A 83 18.44 11.94 17.04
CA ASN A 83 19.67 11.65 16.29
C ASN A 83 20.10 10.17 16.39
N ASN A 84 19.15 9.26 16.18
CA ASN A 84 19.28 7.81 16.41
C ASN A 84 20.15 7.11 15.34
N PHE A 85 21.46 7.41 15.33
CA PHE A 85 22.47 6.82 14.46
C PHE A 85 23.77 6.56 15.27
N PRO A 86 24.29 5.32 15.29
CA PRO A 86 23.70 4.08 14.71
C PRO A 86 22.35 3.75 15.35
N THR A 87 21.48 3.10 14.56
CA THR A 87 20.08 2.93 14.91
C THR A 87 19.89 2.00 16.10
N GLN A 88 19.29 2.51 17.18
CA GLN A 88 18.93 1.74 18.38
C GLN A 88 17.41 1.74 18.59
N TYR A 89 16.91 0.72 19.28
CA TYR A 89 15.51 0.62 19.59
C TYR A 89 15.09 1.63 20.66
N PRO A 90 14.18 2.59 20.38
CA PRO A 90 13.92 3.71 21.29
C PRO A 90 13.28 3.32 22.63
N HIS A 91 12.67 2.12 22.71
CA HIS A 91 12.06 1.62 23.94
C HIS A 91 13.01 0.74 24.76
N TYR A 92 14.20 0.41 24.24
CA TYR A 92 15.18 -0.40 24.92
C TYR A 92 16.59 0.01 24.52
N GLY A 93 17.17 0.94 25.26
CA GLY A 93 18.50 1.50 24.99
C GLY A 93 19.59 0.44 24.97
N GLY A 94 20.55 0.60 24.04
CA GLY A 94 21.69 -0.30 23.87
C GLY A 94 21.39 -1.55 23.03
N ALA A 95 20.14 -1.73 22.55
CA ALA A 95 19.80 -2.81 21.62
C ALA A 95 19.56 -2.27 20.21
N ASP A 96 20.06 -3.00 19.21
CA ASP A 96 19.79 -2.72 17.81
C ASP A 96 18.31 -2.89 17.48
N VAL A 97 17.84 -2.14 16.48
CA VAL A 97 16.47 -2.29 15.98
C VAL A 97 16.32 -3.62 15.25
N LYS A 98 15.61 -4.56 15.88
CA LYS A 98 15.23 -5.87 15.29
C LYS A 98 13.79 -5.85 14.79
N TYR A 99 13.36 -4.72 14.24
CA TYR A 99 12.01 -4.48 13.77
C TYR A 99 12.07 -3.68 12.46
N HIS A 100 11.00 -3.73 11.65
CA HIS A 100 10.93 -2.92 10.44
C HIS A 100 10.83 -1.43 10.80
N PHE A 101 11.80 -0.64 10.45
CA PHE A 101 11.88 0.78 10.82
C PHE A 101 11.96 1.74 9.62
N MET A 102 12.14 1.23 8.40
CA MET A 102 12.37 2.09 7.23
C MET A 102 11.22 3.04 6.94
N PHE A 103 9.99 2.65 7.24
CA PHE A 103 8.82 3.52 7.12
C PHE A 103 8.87 4.66 8.15
N GLN A 104 9.16 4.34 9.41
CA GLN A 104 9.30 5.30 10.49
C GLN A 104 10.53 6.20 10.29
N PHE A 105 11.60 5.68 9.70
CA PHE A 105 12.76 6.44 9.29
C PHE A 105 12.39 7.48 8.21
N LEU A 106 11.65 7.08 7.18
CA LEU A 106 11.20 8.00 6.13
C LEU A 106 10.32 9.10 6.71
N THR A 107 9.33 8.75 7.53
CA THR A 107 8.42 9.71 8.15
C THR A 107 9.12 10.61 9.17
N GLY A 108 10.06 10.07 9.95
CA GLY A 108 10.90 10.83 10.86
C GLY A 108 11.82 11.82 10.16
N ASN A 109 12.38 11.47 8.99
CA ASN A 109 13.15 12.41 8.19
C ASN A 109 12.30 13.55 7.63
N LEU A 110 11.06 13.30 7.22
CA LEU A 110 10.14 14.35 6.81
C LEU A 110 9.82 15.31 7.98
N GLU A 111 9.67 14.76 9.18
CA GLU A 111 9.51 15.57 10.40
C GLU A 111 10.77 16.38 10.71
N TYR A 112 11.95 15.80 10.60
CA TYR A 112 13.23 16.50 10.75
C TYR A 112 13.37 17.67 9.76
N LEU A 113 12.86 17.51 8.55
CA LEU A 113 12.84 18.57 7.52
C LEU A 113 11.76 19.63 7.75
N GLY A 114 11.04 19.58 8.88
CA GLY A 114 10.07 20.59 9.30
C GLY A 114 8.60 20.26 9.02
N MET A 115 8.29 19.08 8.51
CA MET A 115 6.91 18.67 8.36
C MET A 115 6.33 18.28 9.74
N ARG A 116 5.11 18.74 10.05
CA ARG A 116 4.45 18.31 11.29
C ARG A 116 4.24 16.79 11.31
N MET A 117 4.48 16.15 12.44
CA MET A 117 4.53 14.69 12.58
C MET A 117 3.29 13.97 12.01
N ASP A 118 2.09 14.49 12.28
CA ASP A 118 0.85 13.89 11.78
C ASP A 118 0.73 13.99 10.25
N PHE A 119 1.18 15.08 9.64
CA PHE A 119 1.24 15.20 8.18
C PHE A 119 2.28 14.25 7.59
N ALA A 120 3.48 14.19 8.15
CA ALA A 120 4.54 13.29 7.69
C ALA A 120 4.05 11.82 7.70
N TYR A 121 3.38 11.42 8.78
CA TYR A 121 2.87 10.07 8.93
C TYR A 121 1.66 9.78 8.03
N ASN A 122 0.67 10.69 7.99
CA ASN A 122 -0.56 10.51 7.23
C ASN A 122 -0.35 10.57 5.71
N ILE A 123 0.45 11.52 5.21
CA ILE A 123 0.70 11.67 3.78
C ILE A 123 1.41 10.44 3.23
N VAL A 124 2.49 9.99 3.88
CA VAL A 124 3.22 8.79 3.44
C VAL A 124 2.34 7.56 3.51
N SER A 125 1.51 7.43 4.56
CA SER A 125 0.55 6.32 4.70
C SER A 125 -0.50 6.33 3.59
N THR A 126 -1.07 7.50 3.28
CA THR A 126 -2.06 7.66 2.21
C THR A 126 -1.45 7.30 0.85
N LEU A 127 -0.27 7.85 0.54
CA LEU A 127 0.43 7.57 -0.72
C LEU A 127 0.78 6.09 -0.84
N SER A 128 1.19 5.46 0.26
CA SER A 128 1.53 4.03 0.30
C SER A 128 0.31 3.16 0.01
N LEU A 129 -0.79 3.39 0.70
CA LEU A 129 -2.00 2.58 0.53
C LEU A 129 -2.66 2.81 -0.83
N VAL A 130 -2.83 4.07 -1.24
CA VAL A 130 -3.38 4.41 -2.56
C VAL A 130 -2.50 3.84 -3.68
N GLY A 131 -1.18 4.04 -3.59
CA GLY A 131 -0.24 3.51 -4.58
C GLY A 131 -0.29 2.00 -4.69
N PHE A 132 -0.37 1.29 -3.56
CA PHE A 132 -0.55 -0.15 -3.54
C PHE A 132 -1.87 -0.57 -4.21
N LEU A 133 -2.99 0.08 -3.87
CA LEU A 133 -4.29 -0.24 -4.46
C LEU A 133 -4.33 0.03 -5.97
N MET A 134 -3.71 1.12 -6.42
CA MET A 134 -3.57 1.42 -7.86
C MET A 134 -2.78 0.32 -8.57
N LEU A 135 -1.67 -0.13 -7.99
CA LEU A 135 -0.86 -1.20 -8.58
C LEU A 135 -1.58 -2.55 -8.55
N LEU A 136 -2.30 -2.86 -7.48
CA LEU A 136 -3.12 -4.07 -7.38
C LEU A 136 -4.20 -4.11 -8.48
N TYR A 137 -4.90 -2.99 -8.67
CA TYR A 137 -5.86 -2.82 -9.75
C TYR A 137 -5.21 -3.02 -11.12
N GLN A 138 -4.08 -2.33 -11.37
CA GLN A 138 -3.39 -2.40 -12.65
C GLN A 138 -2.83 -3.81 -12.92
N LEU A 139 -2.35 -4.50 -11.89
CA LEU A 139 -1.87 -5.87 -12.02
C LEU A 139 -3.02 -6.82 -12.40
N ALA A 140 -4.16 -6.74 -11.71
CA ALA A 140 -5.34 -7.53 -12.02
C ALA A 140 -5.87 -7.24 -13.43
N LEU A 141 -5.86 -5.97 -13.83
CA LEU A 141 -6.25 -5.53 -15.16
C LEU A 141 -5.30 -6.06 -16.25
N ARG A 142 -4.00 -6.02 -16.00
CA ARG A 142 -2.97 -6.52 -16.93
C ARG A 142 -3.11 -8.02 -17.15
N ILE A 143 -3.35 -8.80 -16.09
CA ILE A 143 -3.51 -10.26 -16.17
C ILE A 143 -4.80 -10.65 -16.90
N THR A 144 -5.89 -9.93 -16.67
CA THR A 144 -7.24 -10.34 -17.13
C THR A 144 -7.76 -9.56 -18.33
N GLY A 145 -7.20 -8.39 -18.60
CA GLY A 145 -7.71 -7.44 -19.61
C GLY A 145 -9.05 -6.77 -19.24
N LYS A 146 -9.59 -7.03 -18.04
CA LYS A 146 -10.95 -6.62 -17.66
C LYS A 146 -10.95 -5.67 -16.46
N MET A 147 -11.52 -4.48 -16.63
CA MET A 147 -11.66 -3.50 -15.56
C MET A 147 -12.42 -4.05 -14.33
N CYS A 148 -13.45 -4.88 -14.54
CA CYS A 148 -14.21 -5.47 -13.45
C CYS A 148 -13.35 -6.35 -12.54
N CYS A 149 -12.33 -7.03 -13.08
CA CYS A 149 -11.41 -7.83 -12.27
C CYS A 149 -10.51 -6.94 -11.40
N GLY A 150 -10.09 -5.79 -11.91
CA GLY A 150 -9.37 -4.80 -11.11
C GLY A 150 -10.22 -4.26 -9.95
N VAL A 151 -11.47 -3.88 -10.22
CA VAL A 151 -12.41 -3.42 -9.18
C VAL A 151 -12.70 -4.54 -8.17
N LEU A 152 -12.92 -5.77 -8.64
CA LEU A 152 -13.13 -6.92 -7.77
C LEU A 152 -11.92 -7.21 -6.87
N ALA A 153 -10.70 -7.06 -7.40
CA ALA A 153 -9.48 -7.23 -6.60
C ALA A 153 -9.41 -6.22 -5.44
N LEU A 154 -9.78 -4.96 -5.69
CA LEU A 154 -9.87 -3.94 -4.63
C LEU A 154 -10.94 -4.30 -3.60
N PHE A 155 -12.13 -4.71 -4.07
CA PHE A 155 -13.21 -5.11 -3.19
C PHE A 155 -12.81 -6.29 -2.29
N LEU A 156 -12.26 -7.36 -2.87
CA LEU A 156 -11.80 -8.52 -2.12
C LEU A 156 -10.66 -8.19 -1.15
N PHE A 157 -9.79 -7.24 -1.51
CA PHE A 157 -8.75 -6.78 -0.61
C PHE A 157 -9.34 -6.13 0.65
N PHE A 158 -10.34 -5.27 0.51
CA PHE A 158 -10.98 -4.62 1.67
C PHE A 158 -11.81 -5.59 2.51
N PHE A 159 -12.48 -6.55 1.89
CA PHE A 159 -13.42 -7.46 2.53
C PHE A 159 -12.91 -8.90 2.69
N ARG A 160 -11.59 -9.10 2.68
CA ARG A 160 -10.97 -10.43 2.81
C ARG A 160 -11.25 -11.14 4.14
N SER A 161 -11.60 -10.39 5.19
CA SER A 161 -11.74 -10.91 6.55
C SER A 161 -12.98 -11.80 6.75
N GLY A 162 -13.77 -12.01 5.71
CA GLY A 162 -14.96 -12.86 5.73
C GLY A 162 -16.27 -12.11 5.57
N MET A 163 -17.35 -12.82 5.81
CA MET A 163 -18.73 -12.35 5.59
C MET A 163 -19.34 -11.65 6.82
N ALA A 164 -18.57 -11.45 7.89
CA ALA A 164 -19.08 -10.92 9.15
C ALA A 164 -19.81 -9.58 9.00
N PHE A 165 -19.23 -8.66 8.24
CA PHE A 165 -19.86 -7.36 7.96
C PHE A 165 -21.22 -7.51 7.25
N PHE A 166 -21.28 -8.31 6.21
CA PHE A 166 -22.50 -8.50 5.43
C PHE A 166 -23.59 -9.20 6.27
N ARG A 167 -23.19 -10.17 7.09
CA ARG A 167 -24.07 -10.87 8.00
C ARG A 167 -24.64 -9.92 9.07
N PHE A 168 -23.80 -9.12 9.69
CA PHE A 168 -24.20 -8.09 10.64
C PHE A 168 -25.24 -7.12 10.03
N VAL A 169 -24.91 -6.56 8.85
CA VAL A 169 -25.81 -5.62 8.15
C VAL A 169 -27.14 -6.30 7.82
N TRP A 170 -27.11 -7.53 7.33
CA TRP A 170 -28.32 -8.26 6.98
C TRP A 170 -29.22 -8.53 8.22
N GLU A 171 -28.64 -9.01 9.31
CA GLU A 171 -29.35 -9.28 10.55
C GLU A 171 -30.01 -8.01 11.12
N HIS A 172 -29.32 -6.88 11.10
CA HIS A 172 -29.85 -5.61 11.63
C HIS A 172 -30.80 -4.89 10.66
N ILE A 173 -30.71 -5.12 9.35
CA ILE A 173 -31.75 -4.69 8.40
C ILE A 173 -33.06 -5.45 8.70
N GLN A 174 -32.98 -6.76 8.89
CA GLN A 174 -34.18 -7.57 9.21
C GLN A 174 -34.78 -7.19 10.57
N ALA A 175 -33.95 -6.83 11.53
CA ALA A 175 -34.40 -6.34 12.85
C ALA A 175 -34.92 -4.89 12.82
N GLY A 176 -34.68 -4.14 11.73
CA GLY A 176 -35.08 -2.74 11.59
C GLY A 176 -34.28 -1.74 12.44
N ASN A 177 -33.15 -2.14 13.03
CA ASN A 177 -32.36 -1.33 13.98
C ASN A 177 -30.92 -1.08 13.50
N LEU A 178 -30.64 -1.19 12.20
CA LEU A 178 -29.26 -1.08 11.66
C LEU A 178 -28.60 0.25 12.01
N VAL A 179 -29.29 1.37 11.86
CA VAL A 179 -28.71 2.71 12.10
C VAL A 179 -28.35 2.89 13.57
N GLU A 180 -29.29 2.59 14.46
CA GLU A 180 -29.10 2.65 15.91
C GLU A 180 -27.94 1.74 16.35
N THR A 181 -27.92 0.51 15.87
CA THR A 181 -26.83 -0.44 16.17
C THR A 181 -25.47 0.02 15.65
N LEU A 182 -25.40 0.67 14.47
CA LEU A 182 -24.14 1.22 13.94
C LEU A 182 -23.66 2.43 14.74
N GLU A 183 -24.55 3.26 15.23
CA GLU A 183 -24.22 4.43 16.06
C GLU A 183 -23.70 4.01 17.45
N GLU A 184 -24.30 2.97 18.04
CA GLU A 184 -23.94 2.46 19.36
C GLU A 184 -22.76 1.47 19.34
N ASN A 185 -22.41 0.92 18.18
CA ASN A 185 -21.39 -0.12 18.08
C ASN A 185 -19.97 0.42 18.30
N THR A 186 -19.40 0.10 19.44
CA THR A 186 -18.02 0.46 19.80
C THR A 186 -17.03 -0.71 19.67
N SER A 187 -17.49 -1.89 19.22
CA SER A 187 -16.68 -3.10 19.10
C SER A 187 -16.52 -3.57 17.65
N PHE A 188 -15.62 -4.53 17.45
CA PHE A 188 -15.47 -5.15 16.14
C PHE A 188 -16.65 -6.04 15.80
N ILE A 189 -17.08 -5.97 14.54
CA ILE A 189 -18.12 -6.84 14.01
C ILE A 189 -17.46 -8.15 13.57
N GLY A 190 -17.54 -9.18 14.40
CA GLY A 190 -16.94 -10.49 14.13
C GLY A 190 -17.86 -11.64 14.58
N TYR A 191 -17.93 -12.69 13.76
CA TYR A 191 -18.69 -13.93 14.03
C TYR A 191 -17.81 -15.19 14.01
N THR A 192 -16.50 -15.02 14.18
CA THR A 192 -15.55 -16.13 14.23
C THR A 192 -15.16 -16.44 15.66
N VAL A 193 -14.76 -17.68 15.94
CA VAL A 193 -14.39 -18.17 17.29
C VAL A 193 -13.28 -17.33 17.93
N ASN A 194 -12.44 -16.68 17.14
CA ASN A 194 -11.47 -15.69 17.59
C ASN A 194 -11.76 -14.38 16.86
N GLU A 195 -12.65 -13.57 17.38
CA GLU A 195 -13.19 -12.35 16.77
C GLU A 195 -12.15 -11.33 16.29
N ASN A 196 -10.91 -11.44 16.77
CA ASN A 196 -9.76 -10.66 16.30
C ASN A 196 -9.52 -10.73 14.77
N TRP A 197 -10.05 -11.75 14.10
CA TRP A 197 -9.98 -11.92 12.64
C TRP A 197 -11.18 -11.36 11.87
N GLY A 198 -12.22 -10.92 12.58
CA GLY A 198 -13.38 -10.24 11.98
C GLY A 198 -13.16 -8.77 11.65
N LEU A 199 -11.99 -8.24 11.94
CA LEU A 199 -11.61 -6.86 11.64
C LEU A 199 -11.73 -6.55 10.15
N TRP A 200 -12.40 -5.45 9.85
CA TRP A 200 -12.32 -4.88 8.52
C TRP A 200 -10.84 -4.63 8.17
N ASN A 201 -10.42 -5.19 7.05
CA ASN A 201 -9.00 -5.19 6.64
C ASN A 201 -8.37 -3.79 6.62
N PHE A 202 -9.16 -2.75 6.35
CA PHE A 202 -8.72 -1.38 6.35
C PHE A 202 -8.19 -0.91 7.72
N ASN A 203 -8.76 -1.42 8.82
CA ASN A 203 -8.29 -1.10 10.19
C ASN A 203 -6.83 -1.52 10.40
N VAL A 204 -6.40 -2.61 9.77
CA VAL A 204 -5.00 -3.05 9.82
C VAL A 204 -4.08 -1.97 9.24
N TYR A 205 -4.46 -1.36 8.12
CA TYR A 205 -3.65 -0.33 7.46
C TYR A 205 -3.76 1.04 8.10
N LEU A 206 -4.80 1.30 8.89
CA LEU A 206 -4.87 2.49 9.73
C LEU A 206 -3.88 2.42 10.89
N ASN A 207 -3.68 1.24 11.46
CA ASN A 207 -2.79 0.99 12.60
C ASN A 207 -1.36 0.65 12.15
N GLN A 208 -1.21 -0.40 11.32
CA GLN A 208 0.06 -0.93 10.82
C GLN A 208 0.41 -0.30 9.46
N ARG A 209 0.64 1.00 9.43
CA ARG A 209 0.77 1.80 8.20
C ARG A 209 1.96 1.41 7.33
N HIS A 210 3.03 0.91 7.94
CA HIS A 210 4.20 0.37 7.24
C HIS A 210 3.88 -0.86 6.37
N LEU A 211 2.83 -1.63 6.68
CA LEU A 211 2.41 -2.76 5.85
C LEU A 211 1.95 -2.31 4.46
N ALA A 212 1.21 -1.21 4.37
CA ALA A 212 0.81 -0.65 3.08
C ALA A 212 2.03 -0.22 2.26
N PHE A 213 3.04 0.37 2.91
CA PHE A 213 4.32 0.73 2.28
C PHE A 213 5.07 -0.51 1.78
N GLY A 214 5.16 -1.56 2.59
CA GLY A 214 5.78 -2.83 2.20
C GLY A 214 5.06 -3.47 0.99
N LEU A 215 3.72 -3.52 1.04
CA LEU A 215 2.91 -4.03 -0.07
C LEU A 215 3.07 -3.20 -1.35
N LEU A 216 3.13 -1.86 -1.23
CA LEU A 216 3.43 -0.98 -2.36
C LEU A 216 4.76 -1.36 -3.01
N MET A 217 5.84 -1.52 -2.22
CA MET A 217 7.17 -1.86 -2.74
C MET A 217 7.21 -3.23 -3.41
N VAL A 218 6.60 -4.25 -2.79
CA VAL A 218 6.53 -5.60 -3.37
C VAL A 218 5.70 -5.61 -4.65
N THR A 219 4.52 -4.97 -4.64
CA THR A 219 3.66 -4.94 -5.82
C THR A 219 4.28 -4.12 -6.97
N LEU A 220 4.99 -3.04 -6.64
CA LEU A 220 5.77 -2.28 -7.62
C LEU A 220 6.86 -3.14 -8.25
N ALA A 221 7.61 -3.89 -7.44
CA ALA A 221 8.61 -4.82 -7.93
C ALA A 221 7.98 -5.88 -8.86
N LEU A 222 6.88 -6.51 -8.43
CA LEU A 222 6.14 -7.47 -9.25
C LEU A 222 5.68 -6.86 -10.58
N TYR A 223 5.10 -5.67 -10.54
CA TYR A 223 4.62 -4.98 -11.75
C TYR A 223 5.75 -4.69 -12.74
N LEU A 224 6.91 -4.27 -12.24
CA LEU A 224 8.09 -4.03 -13.09
C LEU A 224 8.69 -5.31 -13.65
N PHE A 225 8.57 -6.44 -12.93
CA PHE A 225 9.01 -7.74 -13.42
C PHE A 225 8.05 -8.39 -14.42
N MET A 226 6.80 -7.91 -14.51
CA MET A 226 5.82 -8.48 -15.44
C MET A 226 6.28 -8.43 -16.90
N ASP A 227 6.87 -7.32 -17.36
CA ASP A 227 7.40 -7.19 -18.72
C ASP A 227 8.45 -8.27 -19.02
N TRP A 228 9.27 -8.56 -18.02
CA TRP A 228 10.30 -9.57 -18.11
C TRP A 228 9.72 -10.99 -18.12
N LEU A 229 8.67 -11.27 -17.32
CA LEU A 229 7.97 -12.54 -17.32
C LEU A 229 7.22 -12.77 -18.64
N GLU A 230 6.53 -11.75 -19.16
CA GLU A 230 5.78 -11.83 -20.41
C GLU A 230 6.73 -12.06 -21.61
N ALA A 231 7.86 -11.35 -21.66
CA ALA A 231 8.88 -11.59 -22.70
C ALA A 231 9.40 -13.03 -22.68
N GLY A 232 9.46 -13.66 -21.49
CA GLY A 232 9.92 -15.02 -21.35
C GLY A 232 8.92 -16.09 -21.79
N THR A 233 7.61 -15.80 -21.71
CA THR A 233 6.58 -16.75 -22.18
C THR A 233 6.50 -16.84 -23.70
N ALA A 234 7.08 -15.89 -24.42
CA ALA A 234 7.17 -15.91 -25.87
C ALA A 234 8.31 -16.78 -26.42
N HIS A 235 9.21 -17.30 -25.57
CA HIS A 235 10.29 -18.19 -25.98
C HIS A 235 9.89 -19.67 -25.93
N GLU A 236 10.55 -20.49 -26.77
CA GLU A 236 10.30 -21.95 -26.87
C GLU A 236 10.66 -22.71 -25.58
N GLU A 237 11.62 -22.22 -24.79
CA GLU A 237 11.99 -22.80 -23.51
C GLU A 237 10.96 -22.42 -22.44
N LYS A 238 10.21 -23.39 -21.95
CA LYS A 238 9.16 -23.21 -20.91
C LYS A 238 9.56 -23.88 -19.59
N GLY A 239 9.09 -23.30 -18.48
CA GLY A 239 9.19 -23.90 -17.16
C GLY A 239 10.42 -23.50 -16.33
N ILE A 240 10.81 -24.37 -15.39
CA ILE A 240 11.86 -24.10 -14.39
C ILE A 240 13.22 -23.84 -15.05
N LEU A 241 13.51 -24.50 -16.16
CA LEU A 241 14.77 -24.31 -16.89
C LEU A 241 14.89 -22.91 -17.46
N TRP A 242 13.79 -22.37 -17.99
CA TRP A 242 13.71 -20.99 -18.47
C TRP A 242 13.95 -19.99 -17.32
N ILE A 243 13.30 -20.18 -16.17
CA ILE A 243 13.47 -19.34 -14.98
C ILE A 243 14.94 -19.38 -14.53
N LYS A 244 15.53 -20.56 -14.44
CA LYS A 244 16.93 -20.74 -14.06
C LYS A 244 17.90 -20.03 -15.02
N ASN A 245 17.73 -20.22 -16.32
CA ASN A 245 18.58 -19.61 -17.34
C ASN A 245 18.42 -18.10 -17.36
N ARG A 246 17.21 -17.58 -17.10
CA ARG A 246 16.92 -16.14 -17.12
C ARG A 246 17.37 -15.41 -15.86
N ILE A 247 17.26 -16.03 -14.69
CA ILE A 247 17.62 -15.40 -13.40
C ILE A 247 19.11 -15.56 -13.11
N PHE A 248 19.68 -16.73 -13.36
CA PHE A 248 21.02 -17.08 -12.90
C PHE A 248 22.11 -17.02 -13.98
N SER A 249 21.78 -16.78 -15.26
CA SER A 249 22.78 -16.61 -16.30
C SER A 249 23.10 -15.14 -16.59
N LYS A 250 24.39 -14.83 -16.83
CA LYS A 250 24.80 -13.49 -17.28
C LYS A 250 24.17 -13.10 -18.62
N GLU A 251 23.91 -14.08 -19.47
CA GLU A 251 23.30 -13.91 -20.80
C GLU A 251 21.80 -13.59 -20.66
N GLY A 252 21.06 -14.25 -19.74
CA GLY A 252 19.68 -13.94 -19.43
C GLY A 252 19.47 -12.50 -18.96
N TRP A 253 20.45 -11.93 -18.25
CA TRP A 253 20.43 -10.52 -17.86
C TRP A 253 20.82 -9.56 -19.01
N LYS A 254 21.67 -10.00 -19.94
CA LYS A 254 22.07 -9.20 -21.11
C LYS A 254 21.04 -9.21 -22.23
N SER A 255 20.31 -10.32 -22.39
CA SER A 255 19.27 -10.47 -23.42
C SER A 255 17.97 -9.73 -23.05
N ARG A 256 17.99 -8.93 -22.03
CA ARG A 256 16.97 -7.95 -21.69
C ARG A 256 16.96 -6.86 -22.76
N ASN A 257 16.46 -7.19 -23.95
CA ASN A 257 16.07 -6.16 -24.89
C ASN A 257 14.88 -5.43 -24.31
N LEU A 258 15.19 -4.31 -23.67
CA LEU A 258 14.21 -3.30 -23.23
C LEU A 258 13.70 -2.50 -24.45
N ASP A 259 13.94 -2.97 -25.66
CA ASP A 259 13.68 -2.30 -26.92
C ASP A 259 12.42 -2.81 -27.63
N GLN A 260 11.57 -3.60 -26.93
CA GLN A 260 10.23 -3.94 -27.43
C GLN A 260 9.15 -3.22 -26.65
#